data_a4eebbfbf8f2e2691ba575fc8ec42f7f
#
_entry.id   a4eebbfbf8f2e2691ba575fc8ec42f7f
#
_cell.length_a   1.000
_cell.length_b   1.000
_cell.length_c   1.000
_cell.angle_alpha   90.00
_cell.angle_beta   90.00
_cell.angle_gamma   90.00
#
_symmetry.space_group_name_H-M   'P 1'
#
loop_
_entity.id
_entity.type
_entity.pdbx_description
1 polymer ?
#
loop_
_entity_poly.entity_id
_entity_poly.type
_entity_poly.pdbx_seq_one_letter_code
_entity_poly.pdbx_strand_id
1 'polypeptide(L)'
;RYSGLQLGAGFCFLFVFHWVFLNNGHFWPVVGMLYFLAAKDIRTRRTLKVCLAVSAASFFAVVFSASMGWIKTIQDIGDIRPRDSFGYGWFNLTGAILLAVCIMYVCWRQVSKLKWFDFALLAAAMVFCDRGPDSRAAAICIALLIVLAALLRFLPGVARPVWVRVVVSAAPAMAFAVSLLGGWLYKADSPVWVKLDILLSNRLSYTSQALVQSSIAIAGQRLTDSGFLVDNFYVNLWIYGGPVESLLFWGAVTVLLWRLLKKGALTESACLVVLLAHAVMETHFAWPCINVVLWLLPCVLYLLPGERTPSFAPKEKQI
;
A
#
# COMPACT_ATOMS: atom_id res chain seq x y z
N ARG A 1 -9.48 -25.23 -1.01
CA ARG A 1 -9.45 -25.58 -2.46
C ARG A 1 -10.18 -24.47 -3.23
N TYR A 2 -9.75 -24.21 -4.47
CA TYR A 2 -10.47 -23.35 -5.41
C TYR A 2 -11.57 -24.12 -6.11
N SER A 3 -12.71 -23.47 -6.38
CA SER A 3 -13.70 -24.00 -7.33
C SER A 3 -13.22 -23.82 -8.77
N GLY A 4 -13.81 -24.55 -9.74
CA GLY A 4 -13.47 -24.39 -11.16
C GLY A 4 -13.65 -22.94 -11.65
N LEU A 5 -14.72 -22.27 -11.20
CA LEU A 5 -14.98 -20.85 -11.52
C LEU A 5 -13.91 -19.91 -10.95
N GLN A 6 -13.47 -20.15 -9.71
CA GLN A 6 -12.40 -19.37 -9.08
C GLN A 6 -11.06 -19.58 -9.78
N LEU A 7 -10.76 -20.81 -10.18
CA LEU A 7 -9.56 -21.12 -10.98
C LEU A 7 -9.62 -20.41 -12.32
N GLY A 8 -10.75 -20.50 -13.03
CA GLY A 8 -10.95 -19.80 -14.30
C GLY A 8 -10.73 -18.29 -14.18
N ALA A 9 -11.35 -17.66 -13.18
CA ALA A 9 -11.14 -16.23 -12.91
C ALA A 9 -9.67 -15.92 -12.56
N GLY A 10 -9.03 -16.74 -11.72
CA GLY A 10 -7.63 -16.59 -11.37
C GLY A 10 -6.69 -16.70 -12.58
N PHE A 11 -6.95 -17.65 -13.48
CA PHE A 11 -6.20 -17.79 -14.73
C PHE A 11 -6.43 -16.61 -15.67
N CYS A 12 -7.64 -16.07 -15.77
CA CYS A 12 -7.89 -14.85 -16.56
C CYS A 12 -7.05 -13.67 -16.07
N PHE A 13 -7.02 -13.42 -14.75
CA PHE A 13 -6.17 -12.38 -14.17
C PHE A 13 -4.68 -12.65 -14.45
N LEU A 14 -4.23 -13.89 -14.24
CA LEU A 14 -2.84 -14.26 -14.47
C LEU A 14 -2.45 -14.10 -15.95
N PHE A 15 -3.36 -14.44 -16.86
CA PHE A 15 -3.15 -14.27 -18.30
C PHE A 15 -2.98 -12.79 -18.66
N VAL A 16 -3.86 -11.91 -18.16
CA VAL A 16 -3.76 -10.46 -18.41
C VAL A 16 -2.43 -9.90 -17.88
N PHE A 17 -2.04 -10.25 -16.66
CA PHE A 17 -0.79 -9.76 -16.07
C PHE A 17 0.44 -10.34 -16.78
N HIS A 18 0.36 -11.57 -17.23
CA HIS A 18 1.43 -12.18 -18.03
C HIS A 18 1.55 -11.52 -19.42
N TRP A 19 0.42 -11.20 -20.04
CA TRP A 19 0.39 -10.45 -21.30
C TRP A 19 1.02 -9.06 -21.15
N VAL A 20 0.71 -8.34 -20.08
CA VAL A 20 1.36 -7.06 -19.74
C VAL A 20 2.87 -7.26 -19.55
N PHE A 21 3.28 -8.29 -18.81
CA PHE A 21 4.69 -8.62 -18.63
C PHE A 21 5.44 -8.86 -19.96
N LEU A 22 4.84 -9.60 -20.88
CA LEU A 22 5.44 -9.87 -22.18
C LEU A 22 5.65 -8.60 -23.02
N ASN A 23 4.77 -7.58 -22.83
CA ASN A 23 4.85 -6.33 -23.58
C ASN A 23 5.86 -5.34 -22.98
N ASN A 24 6.00 -5.29 -21.67
CA ASN A 24 6.80 -4.23 -21.01
C ASN A 24 7.86 -4.72 -20.02
N GLY A 25 7.94 -6.02 -19.77
CA GLY A 25 8.87 -6.62 -18.81
C GLY A 25 8.50 -6.39 -17.34
N HIS A 26 7.30 -5.87 -17.03
CA HIS A 26 6.82 -5.59 -15.68
C HIS A 26 6.31 -6.86 -14.99
N PHE A 27 7.19 -7.63 -14.36
CA PHE A 27 6.86 -8.97 -13.84
C PHE A 27 6.20 -8.98 -12.46
N TRP A 28 6.26 -7.88 -11.70
CA TRP A 28 5.73 -7.83 -10.34
C TRP A 28 4.25 -8.17 -10.20
N PRO A 29 3.35 -7.78 -11.12
CA PRO A 29 1.94 -8.16 -11.03
C PRO A 29 1.72 -9.66 -11.17
N VAL A 30 2.50 -10.32 -12.04
CA VAL A 30 2.45 -11.78 -12.19
C VAL A 30 2.85 -12.48 -10.89
N VAL A 31 3.98 -12.06 -10.31
CA VAL A 31 4.45 -12.58 -9.02
C VAL A 31 3.45 -12.29 -7.92
N GLY A 32 2.94 -11.06 -7.84
CA GLY A 32 1.90 -10.66 -6.88
C GLY A 32 0.65 -11.54 -7.01
N MET A 33 0.17 -11.80 -8.22
CA MET A 33 -1.00 -12.66 -8.45
C MET A 33 -0.77 -14.10 -8.00
N LEU A 34 0.42 -14.66 -8.24
CA LEU A 34 0.77 -15.99 -7.74
C LEU A 34 0.77 -16.04 -6.20
N TYR A 35 1.31 -15.01 -5.54
CA TYR A 35 1.22 -14.89 -4.08
C TYR A 35 -0.21 -14.82 -3.59
N PHE A 36 -1.07 -14.03 -4.25
CA PHE A 36 -2.48 -13.89 -3.87
C PHE A 36 -3.23 -15.21 -4.04
N LEU A 37 -3.02 -15.93 -5.13
CA LEU A 37 -3.62 -17.24 -5.32
C LEU A 37 -3.14 -18.25 -4.26
N ALA A 38 -1.85 -18.24 -3.94
CA ALA A 38 -1.28 -19.09 -2.91
C ALA A 38 -1.77 -18.74 -1.49
N ALA A 39 -2.18 -17.49 -1.25
CA ALA A 39 -2.64 -17.02 0.07
C ALA A 39 -4.05 -17.51 0.45
N LYS A 40 -4.79 -18.16 -0.46
CA LYS A 40 -6.09 -18.75 -0.12
C LYS A 40 -5.94 -19.80 0.98
N ASP A 41 -6.81 -19.74 1.98
CA ASP A 41 -6.87 -20.67 3.11
C ASP A 41 -5.62 -20.69 4.03
N ILE A 42 -4.69 -19.75 3.86
CA ILE A 42 -3.58 -19.57 4.80
C ILE A 42 -4.14 -19.25 6.19
N ARG A 43 -3.48 -19.75 7.22
CA ARG A 43 -3.74 -19.37 8.62
C ARG A 43 -3.24 -17.94 8.85
N THR A 44 -3.95 -16.97 8.27
CA THR A 44 -3.55 -15.56 8.14
C THR A 44 -2.99 -14.98 9.43
N ARG A 45 -3.62 -15.24 10.60
CA ARG A 45 -3.16 -14.72 11.88
C ARG A 45 -1.81 -15.29 12.34
N ARG A 46 -1.58 -16.60 12.13
CA ARG A 46 -0.29 -17.23 12.51
C ARG A 46 0.82 -16.74 11.61
N THR A 47 0.57 -16.71 10.32
CA THR A 47 1.52 -16.21 9.32
C THR A 47 1.85 -14.74 9.60
N LEU A 48 0.84 -13.90 9.86
CA LEU A 48 1.03 -12.49 10.21
C LEU A 48 1.92 -12.33 11.45
N LYS A 49 1.73 -13.15 12.51
CA LYS A 49 2.56 -13.09 13.71
C LYS A 49 4.03 -13.40 13.41
N VAL A 50 4.29 -14.41 12.60
CA VAL A 50 5.66 -14.78 12.20
C VAL A 50 6.27 -13.66 11.34
N CYS A 51 5.54 -13.18 10.34
CA CYS A 51 6.03 -12.08 9.49
C CYS A 51 6.28 -10.81 10.28
N LEU A 52 5.41 -10.44 11.22
CA LEU A 52 5.64 -9.30 12.11
C LEU A 52 6.93 -9.48 12.92
N ALA A 53 7.12 -10.64 13.54
CA ALA A 53 8.32 -10.91 14.34
C ALA A 53 9.60 -10.84 13.50
N VAL A 54 9.59 -11.48 12.33
CA VAL A 54 10.74 -11.48 11.42
C VAL A 54 10.99 -10.07 10.87
N SER A 55 9.96 -9.38 10.37
CA SER A 55 10.12 -8.04 9.79
C SER A 55 10.59 -7.03 10.84
N ALA A 56 10.03 -7.07 12.05
CA ALA A 56 10.49 -6.20 13.14
C ALA A 56 11.94 -6.51 13.54
N ALA A 57 12.28 -7.78 13.76
CA ALA A 57 13.63 -8.18 14.10
C ALA A 57 14.64 -7.79 13.01
N SER A 58 14.31 -8.03 11.74
CA SER A 58 15.15 -7.63 10.60
C SER A 58 15.30 -6.11 10.51
N PHE A 59 14.21 -5.36 10.70
CA PHE A 59 14.25 -3.90 10.68
C PHE A 59 15.21 -3.37 11.75
N PHE A 60 15.05 -3.80 12.99
CA PHE A 60 15.91 -3.37 14.08
C PHE A 60 17.37 -3.83 13.92
N ALA A 61 17.60 -5.05 13.42
CA ALA A 61 18.94 -5.55 13.15
C ALA A 61 19.66 -4.71 12.07
N VAL A 62 18.95 -4.37 10.97
CA VAL A 62 19.52 -3.53 9.90
C VAL A 62 19.83 -2.13 10.41
N VAL A 63 18.85 -1.46 11.06
CA VAL A 63 19.03 -0.11 11.62
C VAL A 63 20.17 -0.09 12.65
N PHE A 64 20.22 -1.07 13.54
CA PHE A 64 21.30 -1.20 14.53
C PHE A 64 22.66 -1.40 13.85
N SER A 65 22.77 -2.32 12.89
CA SER A 65 24.02 -2.57 12.17
C SER A 65 24.50 -1.34 11.38
N ALA A 66 23.58 -0.58 10.79
CA ALA A 66 23.90 0.69 10.14
C ALA A 66 24.39 1.73 11.15
N SER A 67 23.74 1.85 12.31
CA SER A 67 24.12 2.79 13.37
C SER A 67 25.49 2.45 13.99
N MET A 68 25.88 1.16 13.97
CA MET A 68 27.22 0.70 14.39
C MET A 68 28.28 0.79 13.28
N GLY A 69 27.90 1.22 12.07
CA GLY A 69 28.82 1.29 10.95
C GLY A 69 29.19 -0.07 10.32
N TRP A 70 28.49 -1.15 10.69
CA TRP A 70 28.75 -2.49 10.15
C TRP A 70 28.25 -2.68 8.72
N ILE A 71 27.22 -1.93 8.34
CA ILE A 71 26.70 -1.88 6.96
C ILE A 71 26.69 -0.44 6.48
N LYS A 72 26.93 -0.29 5.19
CA LYS A 72 26.90 1.05 4.54
C LYS A 72 25.51 1.61 4.57
N THR A 73 25.40 2.90 4.83
CA THR A 73 24.18 3.67 4.72
C THR A 73 24.36 4.72 3.61
N ILE A 74 23.26 5.07 2.94
CA ILE A 74 23.23 6.19 2.02
C ILE A 74 22.86 7.42 2.85
N GLN A 75 23.70 8.44 2.80
CA GLN A 75 23.45 9.71 3.45
C GLN A 75 23.36 10.80 2.39
N ASP A 76 22.30 11.57 2.46
CA ASP A 76 22.16 12.81 1.71
C ASP A 76 22.41 13.96 2.69
N ILE A 77 23.59 14.57 2.56
CA ILE A 77 24.04 15.68 3.41
C ILE A 77 23.73 17.02 2.72
N GLY A 78 22.78 17.03 1.79
CA GLY A 78 22.35 18.25 1.11
C GLY A 78 21.91 19.36 2.08
N ASP A 79 22.15 20.61 1.70
CA ASP A 79 21.98 21.81 2.53
C ASP A 79 20.56 22.00 3.13
N ILE A 80 19.57 21.32 2.56
CA ILE A 80 18.17 21.51 2.94
C ILE A 80 17.71 20.49 3.97
N ARG A 81 18.16 19.21 3.89
CA ARG A 81 17.73 18.13 4.80
C ARG A 81 18.72 16.97 4.83
N PRO A 82 19.37 16.73 5.98
CA PRO A 82 20.14 15.51 6.14
C PRO A 82 19.17 14.30 6.18
N ARG A 83 19.47 13.29 5.38
CA ARG A 83 18.68 12.05 5.31
C ARG A 83 19.62 10.86 5.45
N ASP A 84 19.17 9.83 6.16
CA ASP A 84 19.90 8.59 6.31
C ASP A 84 19.01 7.38 5.94
N SER A 85 19.52 6.49 5.12
CA SER A 85 18.80 5.28 4.73
C SER A 85 18.85 4.17 5.78
N PHE A 86 19.64 4.34 6.85
CA PHE A 86 19.81 3.36 7.92
C PHE A 86 20.08 1.93 7.43
N GLY A 87 20.94 1.81 6.40
CA GLY A 87 21.34 0.53 5.83
C GLY A 87 20.40 -0.03 4.76
N TYR A 88 19.31 0.65 4.46
CA TYR A 88 18.46 0.31 3.31
C TYR A 88 18.95 1.02 2.04
N GLY A 89 18.54 0.48 0.87
CA GLY A 89 18.98 1.02 -0.41
C GLY A 89 18.39 2.40 -0.76
N TRP A 90 17.41 2.90 0.02
CA TRP A 90 16.76 4.20 -0.22
C TRP A 90 16.06 4.70 1.04
N PHE A 91 16.02 6.02 1.24
CA PHE A 91 15.44 6.65 2.45
C PHE A 91 13.95 6.30 2.64
N ASN A 92 13.16 6.39 1.57
CA ASN A 92 11.72 6.11 1.62
C ASN A 92 11.45 4.63 1.90
N LEU A 93 12.35 3.72 1.49
CA LEU A 93 12.22 2.29 1.75
C LEU A 93 12.31 1.98 3.25
N THR A 94 13.21 2.66 3.99
CA THR A 94 13.30 2.55 5.45
C THR A 94 11.98 2.87 6.12
N GLY A 95 11.36 4.01 5.71
CA GLY A 95 10.05 4.41 6.22
C GLY A 95 8.94 3.45 5.81
N ALA A 96 8.93 2.99 4.55
CA ALA A 96 7.92 2.06 4.04
C ALA A 96 7.94 0.71 4.79
N ILE A 97 9.13 0.18 5.11
CA ILE A 97 9.27 -1.05 5.89
C ILE A 97 8.78 -0.84 7.32
N LEU A 98 9.10 0.29 7.95
CA LEU A 98 8.60 0.58 9.31
C LEU A 98 7.07 0.77 9.31
N LEU A 99 6.51 1.44 8.31
CA LEU A 99 5.04 1.53 8.11
C LEU A 99 4.44 0.12 7.97
N ALA A 100 5.05 -0.77 7.20
CA ALA A 100 4.60 -2.16 7.06
C ALA A 100 4.60 -2.90 8.40
N VAL A 101 5.66 -2.73 9.22
CA VAL A 101 5.71 -3.29 10.58
C VAL A 101 4.59 -2.72 11.46
N CYS A 102 4.32 -1.42 11.41
CA CYS A 102 3.21 -0.79 12.13
C CYS A 102 1.86 -1.36 11.70
N ILE A 103 1.63 -1.53 10.40
CA ILE A 103 0.41 -2.13 9.85
C ILE A 103 0.26 -3.59 10.30
N MET A 104 1.31 -4.40 10.18
CA MET A 104 1.31 -5.78 10.67
C MET A 104 1.00 -5.84 12.16
N TYR A 105 1.58 -4.93 12.94
CA TYR A 105 1.33 -4.83 14.38
C TYR A 105 -0.14 -4.52 14.68
N VAL A 106 -0.72 -3.50 14.03
CA VAL A 106 -2.13 -3.13 14.21
C VAL A 106 -3.07 -4.26 13.75
N CYS A 107 -2.78 -4.92 12.63
CA CYS A 107 -3.51 -6.09 12.16
C CYS A 107 -3.44 -7.26 13.15
N TRP A 108 -2.29 -7.48 13.79
CA TRP A 108 -2.14 -8.54 14.79
C TRP A 108 -2.86 -8.21 16.11
N ARG A 109 -2.70 -6.98 16.61
CA ARG A 109 -3.35 -6.51 17.85
C ARG A 109 -4.85 -6.37 17.70
N GLN A 110 -5.34 -5.96 16.55
CA GLN A 110 -6.68 -5.50 16.25
C GLN A 110 -7.02 -4.15 16.91
N VAL A 111 -7.61 -3.24 16.16
CA VAL A 111 -7.91 -1.88 16.61
C VAL A 111 -8.71 -1.85 17.91
N SER A 112 -9.68 -2.76 18.08
CA SER A 112 -10.51 -2.86 19.28
C SER A 112 -9.72 -3.19 20.57
N LYS A 113 -8.51 -3.74 20.46
CA LYS A 113 -7.65 -4.17 21.57
C LYS A 113 -6.44 -3.28 21.80
N LEU A 114 -6.25 -2.23 21.01
CA LEU A 114 -5.16 -1.29 21.19
C LEU A 114 -5.30 -0.56 22.54
N LYS A 115 -4.19 -0.38 23.23
CA LYS A 115 -4.05 0.35 24.49
C LYS A 115 -3.26 1.62 24.23
N TRP A 116 -3.19 2.53 25.20
CA TRP A 116 -2.47 3.79 25.09
C TRP A 116 -0.98 3.61 24.71
N PHE A 117 -0.32 2.58 25.22
CA PHE A 117 1.08 2.33 24.90
C PHE A 117 1.27 1.87 23.43
N ASP A 118 0.27 1.22 22.82
CA ASP A 118 0.30 0.86 21.41
C ASP A 118 0.32 2.13 20.54
N PHE A 119 -0.46 3.14 20.93
CA PHE A 119 -0.45 4.45 20.27
C PHE A 119 0.87 5.19 20.49
N ALA A 120 1.46 5.11 21.68
CA ALA A 120 2.77 5.68 21.95
C ALA A 120 3.87 5.02 21.08
N LEU A 121 3.81 3.70 20.90
CA LEU A 121 4.73 2.97 20.01
C LEU A 121 4.59 3.42 18.55
N LEU A 122 3.35 3.56 18.06
CA LEU A 122 3.09 4.07 16.70
C LEU A 122 3.58 5.51 16.55
N ALA A 123 3.37 6.35 17.57
CA ALA A 123 3.87 7.73 17.56
C ALA A 123 5.41 7.78 17.55
N ALA A 124 6.09 6.91 18.30
CA ALA A 124 7.55 6.78 18.24
C ALA A 124 8.03 6.36 16.84
N ALA A 125 7.35 5.41 16.20
CA ALA A 125 7.65 5.02 14.82
C ALA A 125 7.44 6.17 13.83
N MET A 126 6.37 6.97 14.00
CA MET A 126 6.12 8.17 13.19
C MET A 126 7.26 9.18 13.34
N VAL A 127 7.67 9.48 14.58
CA VAL A 127 8.77 10.41 14.85
C VAL A 127 10.08 9.89 14.29
N PHE A 128 10.35 8.59 14.38
CA PHE A 128 11.54 8.01 13.76
C PHE A 128 11.51 8.18 12.24
N CYS A 129 10.38 7.94 11.57
CA CYS A 129 10.27 8.15 10.11
C CYS A 129 10.52 9.61 9.71
N ASP A 130 10.04 10.57 10.51
CA ASP A 130 10.19 12.01 10.25
C ASP A 130 11.62 12.50 10.52
N ARG A 131 12.24 12.08 11.64
CA ARG A 131 13.51 12.63 12.12
C ARG A 131 14.74 11.82 11.67
N GLY A 132 14.57 10.54 11.40
CA GLY A 132 15.65 9.65 10.95
C GLY A 132 15.80 9.68 9.43
N PRO A 133 15.08 8.84 8.69
CA PRO A 133 15.21 8.78 7.23
C PRO A 133 14.57 9.97 6.50
N ASP A 134 13.91 10.90 7.19
CA ASP A 134 13.06 11.97 6.60
C ASP A 134 12.06 11.39 5.57
N SER A 135 11.48 10.25 5.90
CA SER A 135 10.46 9.58 5.09
C SER A 135 9.07 10.13 5.43
N ARG A 136 8.77 11.32 4.92
CA ARG A 136 7.51 12.03 5.20
C ARG A 136 6.27 11.23 4.81
N ALA A 137 6.32 10.54 3.67
CA ALA A 137 5.21 9.70 3.22
C ALA A 137 4.83 8.65 4.28
N ALA A 138 5.83 7.93 4.81
CA ALA A 138 5.59 6.95 5.87
C ALA A 138 5.15 7.60 7.19
N ALA A 139 5.74 8.73 7.58
CA ALA A 139 5.36 9.45 8.79
C ALA A 139 3.89 9.91 8.74
N ILE A 140 3.46 10.52 7.63
CA ILE A 140 2.06 10.93 7.41
C ILE A 140 1.12 9.72 7.43
N CYS A 141 1.52 8.61 6.81
CA CYS A 141 0.71 7.39 6.79
C CYS A 141 0.62 6.73 8.17
N ILE A 142 1.68 6.75 8.99
CA ILE A 142 1.60 6.28 10.38
C ILE A 142 0.71 7.21 11.22
N ALA A 143 0.78 8.54 11.03
CA ALA A 143 -0.13 9.48 11.66
C ALA A 143 -1.59 9.18 11.28
N LEU A 144 -1.87 8.95 9.99
CA LEU A 144 -3.20 8.54 9.53
C LEU A 144 -3.65 7.22 10.16
N LEU A 145 -2.73 6.24 10.28
CA LEU A 145 -3.01 4.95 10.95
C LEU A 145 -3.41 5.17 12.41
N ILE A 146 -2.69 6.04 13.14
CA ILE A 146 -3.00 6.41 14.53
C ILE A 146 -4.40 7.03 14.62
N VAL A 147 -4.70 8.00 13.77
CA VAL A 147 -6.01 8.68 13.74
C VAL A 147 -7.14 7.70 13.44
N LEU A 148 -7.01 6.88 12.39
CA LEU A 148 -8.03 5.89 12.03
C LEU A 148 -8.18 4.82 13.12
N ALA A 149 -7.08 4.35 13.69
CA ALA A 149 -7.11 3.38 14.79
C ALA A 149 -7.79 3.96 16.03
N ALA A 150 -7.51 5.21 16.41
CA ALA A 150 -8.16 5.90 17.50
C ALA A 150 -9.66 6.10 17.22
N LEU A 151 -10.01 6.59 16.03
CA LEU A 151 -11.39 6.79 15.61
C LEU A 151 -12.20 5.48 15.72
N LEU A 152 -11.69 4.39 15.17
CA LEU A 152 -12.37 3.10 15.19
C LEU A 152 -12.37 2.44 16.58
N ARG A 153 -11.37 2.73 17.42
CA ARG A 153 -11.28 2.25 18.80
C ARG A 153 -12.35 2.91 19.68
N PHE A 154 -12.51 4.23 19.59
CA PHE A 154 -13.39 5.02 20.46
C PHE A 154 -14.78 5.24 19.87
N LEU A 155 -14.92 5.19 18.53
CA LEU A 155 -16.16 5.38 17.81
C LEU A 155 -16.43 4.22 16.81
N PRO A 156 -16.58 2.96 17.28
CA PRO A 156 -16.70 1.80 16.40
C PRO A 156 -17.94 1.84 15.50
N GLY A 157 -18.92 2.68 15.85
CA GLY A 157 -20.15 2.88 15.07
C GLY A 157 -19.97 3.71 13.79
N VAL A 158 -18.85 4.45 13.66
CA VAL A 158 -18.62 5.37 12.52
C VAL A 158 -18.63 4.67 11.16
N ALA A 159 -18.22 3.41 11.11
CA ALA A 159 -18.19 2.60 9.88
C ALA A 159 -19.50 1.83 9.60
N ARG A 160 -20.52 1.94 10.44
CA ARG A 160 -21.81 1.23 10.27
C ARG A 160 -22.68 1.78 9.13
N PRO A 161 -22.80 3.11 8.92
CA PRO A 161 -23.63 3.67 7.86
C PRO A 161 -23.21 3.17 6.48
N VAL A 162 -24.19 2.85 5.64
CA VAL A 162 -23.93 2.34 4.27
C VAL A 162 -23.17 3.36 3.44
N TRP A 163 -23.51 4.64 3.56
CA TRP A 163 -22.82 5.70 2.82
C TRP A 163 -21.33 5.79 3.16
N VAL A 164 -20.94 5.59 4.44
CA VAL A 164 -19.51 5.54 4.83
C VAL A 164 -18.82 4.39 4.14
N ARG A 165 -19.44 3.21 4.11
CA ARG A 165 -18.88 2.03 3.42
C ARG A 165 -18.73 2.27 1.91
N VAL A 166 -19.71 2.92 1.28
CA VAL A 166 -19.65 3.30 -0.14
C VAL A 166 -18.49 4.25 -0.40
N VAL A 167 -18.42 5.36 0.36
CA VAL A 167 -17.38 6.39 0.20
C VAL A 167 -15.98 5.81 0.43
N VAL A 168 -15.79 5.06 1.52
CA VAL A 168 -14.49 4.45 1.82
C VAL A 168 -14.11 3.40 0.77
N SER A 169 -15.06 2.61 0.28
CA SER A 169 -14.77 1.62 -0.78
C SER A 169 -14.45 2.27 -2.12
N ALA A 170 -14.91 3.48 -2.37
CA ALA A 170 -14.55 4.24 -3.56
C ALA A 170 -13.14 4.87 -3.48
N ALA A 171 -12.49 4.85 -2.32
CA ALA A 171 -11.17 5.46 -2.13
C ALA A 171 -10.10 5.03 -3.16
N PRO A 172 -9.99 3.74 -3.58
CA PRO A 172 -9.03 3.36 -4.61
C PRO A 172 -9.30 4.07 -5.95
N ALA A 173 -10.56 4.09 -6.38
CA ALA A 173 -10.95 4.75 -7.63
C ALA A 173 -10.79 6.28 -7.55
N MET A 174 -11.12 6.87 -6.41
CA MET A 174 -10.95 8.32 -6.17
C MET A 174 -9.46 8.70 -6.18
N ALA A 175 -8.61 7.95 -5.47
CA ALA A 175 -7.18 8.20 -5.44
C ALA A 175 -6.55 8.02 -6.84
N PHE A 176 -6.98 7.02 -7.59
CA PHE A 176 -6.58 6.81 -8.97
C PHE A 176 -6.96 8.01 -9.86
N ALA A 177 -8.24 8.44 -9.82
CA ALA A 177 -8.70 9.58 -10.59
C ALA A 177 -7.97 10.89 -10.21
N VAL A 178 -7.81 11.15 -8.91
CA VAL A 178 -7.10 12.35 -8.41
C VAL A 178 -5.63 12.33 -8.83
N SER A 179 -4.97 11.17 -8.79
CA SER A 179 -3.58 11.03 -9.21
C SER A 179 -3.39 11.33 -10.70
N LEU A 180 -4.25 10.78 -11.57
CA LEU A 180 -4.19 11.06 -13.01
C LEU A 180 -4.55 12.50 -13.33
N LEU A 181 -5.68 12.99 -12.78
CA LEU A 181 -6.16 14.35 -13.00
C LEU A 181 -5.14 15.38 -12.48
N GLY A 182 -4.53 15.14 -11.33
CA GLY A 182 -3.48 16.00 -10.77
C GLY A 182 -2.29 16.16 -11.72
N GLY A 183 -1.85 15.06 -12.35
CA GLY A 183 -0.78 15.11 -13.36
C GLY A 183 -1.20 15.81 -14.66
N TRP A 184 -2.41 15.54 -15.15
CA TRP A 184 -2.91 16.17 -16.40
C TRP A 184 -3.22 17.66 -16.25
N LEU A 185 -3.69 18.09 -15.08
CA LEU A 185 -4.06 19.47 -14.79
C LEU A 185 -2.88 20.30 -14.26
N TYR A 186 -1.75 19.68 -13.96
CA TYR A 186 -0.57 20.39 -13.47
C TYR A 186 -0.09 21.45 -14.47
N LYS A 187 0.19 22.65 -13.96
CA LYS A 187 0.71 23.78 -14.73
C LYS A 187 1.91 24.38 -14.01
N ALA A 188 3.09 24.29 -14.65
CA ALA A 188 4.34 24.78 -14.08
C ALA A 188 4.41 26.30 -13.95
N ASP A 189 3.59 27.05 -14.68
CA ASP A 189 3.48 28.50 -14.64
C ASP A 189 2.51 29.01 -13.55
N SER A 190 1.76 28.13 -12.93
CA SER A 190 0.77 28.48 -11.89
C SER A 190 1.39 28.42 -10.48
N PRO A 191 1.41 29.54 -9.72
CA PRO A 191 1.95 29.54 -8.36
C PRO A 191 1.25 28.54 -7.40
N VAL A 192 -0.03 28.28 -7.62
CA VAL A 192 -0.80 27.31 -6.81
C VAL A 192 -0.31 25.91 -7.05
N TRP A 193 -0.16 25.51 -8.34
CA TRP A 193 0.34 24.19 -8.70
C TRP A 193 1.77 23.97 -8.24
N VAL A 194 2.64 24.98 -8.38
CA VAL A 194 4.03 24.90 -7.90
C VAL A 194 4.10 24.72 -6.39
N LYS A 195 3.29 25.47 -5.60
CA LYS A 195 3.25 25.29 -4.15
C LYS A 195 2.75 23.89 -3.74
N LEU A 196 1.72 23.36 -4.42
CA LEU A 196 1.23 22.00 -4.20
C LEU A 196 2.29 20.95 -4.57
N ASP A 197 3.01 21.16 -5.65
CA ASP A 197 4.06 20.25 -6.11
C ASP A 197 5.24 20.19 -5.12
N ILE A 198 5.69 21.36 -4.61
CA ILE A 198 6.71 21.42 -3.56
C ILE A 198 6.23 20.68 -2.28
N LEU A 199 4.96 20.87 -1.88
CA LEU A 199 4.38 20.18 -0.73
C LEU A 199 4.38 18.65 -0.94
N LEU A 200 4.10 18.20 -2.17
CA LEU A 200 4.10 16.79 -2.58
C LEU A 200 5.47 16.28 -3.03
N SER A 201 6.54 17.04 -2.77
CA SER A 201 7.93 16.66 -3.11
C SER A 201 8.11 16.38 -4.61
N ASN A 202 7.61 17.30 -5.47
CA ASN A 202 7.66 17.31 -6.94
C ASN A 202 6.91 16.14 -7.62
N ARG A 203 6.00 15.49 -6.92
CA ARG A 203 5.28 14.33 -7.47
C ARG A 203 4.26 14.69 -8.54
N LEU A 204 3.69 15.91 -8.52
CA LEU A 204 2.77 16.36 -9.58
C LEU A 204 3.50 16.63 -10.88
N SER A 205 4.64 17.32 -10.83
CA SER A 205 5.47 17.60 -12.00
C SER A 205 6.02 16.32 -12.62
N TYR A 206 6.52 15.37 -11.81
CA TYR A 206 6.97 14.07 -12.32
C TYR A 206 5.82 13.25 -12.92
N THR A 207 4.65 13.26 -12.30
CA THR A 207 3.45 12.63 -12.85
C THR A 207 3.06 13.25 -14.18
N SER A 208 3.05 14.59 -14.28
CA SER A 208 2.73 15.31 -15.51
C SER A 208 3.71 14.97 -16.63
N GLN A 209 5.02 15.01 -16.35
CA GLN A 209 6.05 14.64 -17.32
C GLN A 209 5.89 13.19 -17.79
N ALA A 210 5.64 12.26 -16.87
CA ALA A 210 5.41 10.86 -17.20
C ALA A 210 4.19 10.66 -18.10
N LEU A 211 3.09 11.35 -17.81
CA LEU A 211 1.86 11.26 -18.62
C LEU A 211 2.05 11.90 -20.01
N VAL A 212 2.83 12.96 -20.14
CA VAL A 212 3.16 13.60 -21.44
C VAL A 212 4.06 12.71 -22.28
N GLN A 213 5.05 12.05 -21.65
CA GLN A 213 5.98 11.15 -22.35
C GLN A 213 5.35 9.77 -22.66
N SER A 214 4.26 9.41 -21.97
CA SER A 214 3.59 8.14 -22.19
C SER A 214 2.49 8.26 -23.24
N SER A 215 2.38 7.24 -24.08
CA SER A 215 1.17 7.01 -24.89
C SER A 215 0.20 6.13 -24.08
N ILE A 216 -1.10 6.15 -24.42
CA ILE A 216 -2.06 5.22 -23.81
C ILE A 216 -1.90 3.85 -24.48
N ALA A 217 -1.05 3.00 -23.91
CA ALA A 217 -0.87 1.63 -24.37
C ALA A 217 -1.73 0.68 -23.53
N ILE A 218 -2.58 -0.13 -24.17
CA ILE A 218 -3.56 -1.03 -23.48
C ILE A 218 -2.86 -1.98 -22.51
N ALA A 219 -1.70 -2.52 -22.91
CA ALA A 219 -0.89 -3.45 -22.09
C ALA A 219 0.27 -2.73 -21.36
N GLY A 220 0.17 -1.41 -21.20
CA GLY A 220 1.25 -0.61 -20.63
C GLY A 220 2.45 -0.45 -21.55
N GLN A 221 3.41 0.33 -21.07
CA GLN A 221 4.64 0.62 -21.83
C GLN A 221 5.82 0.82 -20.88
N ARG A 222 7.02 0.66 -21.42
CA ARG A 222 8.26 0.96 -20.71
C ARG A 222 8.71 2.36 -21.07
N LEU A 223 8.92 3.22 -20.08
CA LEU A 223 9.57 4.51 -20.28
C LEU A 223 11.09 4.27 -20.33
N THR A 224 11.71 4.47 -21.50
CA THR A 224 13.11 4.09 -21.74
C THR A 224 14.12 5.13 -21.27
N ASP A 225 13.72 6.39 -21.13
CA ASP A 225 14.64 7.51 -20.84
C ASP A 225 14.10 8.51 -19.81
N SER A 226 13.26 8.07 -18.88
CA SER A 226 12.82 8.98 -17.84
C SER A 226 13.93 9.17 -16.81
N GLY A 227 14.63 10.27 -16.84
CA GLY A 227 15.55 10.69 -15.77
C GLY A 227 14.83 10.98 -14.43
N PHE A 228 13.57 10.55 -14.29
CA PHE A 228 12.74 10.70 -13.09
C PHE A 228 11.97 9.39 -12.77
N LEU A 229 11.68 9.21 -11.49
CA LEU A 229 10.91 8.07 -10.99
C LEU A 229 9.44 8.46 -10.87
N VAL A 230 8.55 7.58 -11.31
CA VAL A 230 7.10 7.72 -11.08
C VAL A 230 6.76 7.09 -9.74
N ASP A 231 6.90 7.86 -8.65
CA ASP A 231 6.68 7.37 -7.29
C ASP A 231 5.20 7.12 -6.95
N ASN A 232 4.28 7.78 -7.65
CA ASN A 232 2.85 7.56 -7.47
C ASN A 232 2.45 6.20 -8.07
N PHE A 233 2.06 5.22 -7.24
CA PHE A 233 1.72 3.88 -7.70
C PHE A 233 0.50 3.82 -8.62
N TYR A 234 -0.46 4.72 -8.47
CA TYR A 234 -1.63 4.79 -9.36
C TYR A 234 -1.20 5.13 -10.79
N VAL A 235 -0.33 6.12 -10.94
CA VAL A 235 0.21 6.55 -12.23
C VAL A 235 1.22 5.54 -12.76
N ASN A 236 2.06 5.00 -11.89
CA ASN A 236 3.02 3.95 -12.23
C ASN A 236 2.31 2.74 -12.85
N LEU A 237 1.26 2.24 -12.19
CA LEU A 237 0.49 1.11 -12.71
C LEU A 237 -0.24 1.45 -14.02
N TRP A 238 -0.74 2.69 -14.16
CA TRP A 238 -1.37 3.15 -15.40
C TRP A 238 -0.41 3.16 -16.59
N ILE A 239 0.81 3.61 -16.38
CA ILE A 239 1.82 3.70 -17.44
C ILE A 239 2.40 2.32 -17.74
N TYR A 240 2.91 1.63 -16.72
CA TYR A 240 3.61 0.35 -16.91
C TYR A 240 2.65 -0.84 -17.06
N GLY A 241 1.52 -0.86 -16.38
CA GLY A 241 0.52 -1.92 -16.46
C GLY A 241 -0.56 -1.69 -17.53
N GLY A 242 -0.73 -0.44 -17.92
CA GLY A 242 -1.79 -0.01 -18.83
C GLY A 242 -3.18 0.03 -18.21
N PRO A 243 -4.17 0.52 -18.99
CA PRO A 243 -5.56 0.66 -18.53
C PRO A 243 -6.18 -0.64 -18.03
N VAL A 244 -5.95 -1.75 -18.73
CA VAL A 244 -6.59 -3.03 -18.41
C VAL A 244 -6.11 -3.55 -17.05
N GLU A 245 -4.80 -3.61 -16.82
CA GLU A 245 -4.25 -4.03 -15.53
C GLU A 245 -4.67 -3.10 -14.41
N SER A 246 -4.60 -1.77 -14.63
CA SER A 246 -4.97 -0.77 -13.63
C SER A 246 -6.42 -0.89 -13.19
N LEU A 247 -7.36 -1.03 -14.14
CA LEU A 247 -8.78 -1.17 -13.82
C LEU A 247 -9.08 -2.47 -13.10
N LEU A 248 -8.48 -3.58 -13.52
CA LEU A 248 -8.64 -4.87 -12.87
C LEU A 248 -8.08 -4.85 -11.45
N PHE A 249 -6.88 -4.29 -11.26
CA PHE A 249 -6.24 -4.23 -9.95
C PHE A 249 -7.02 -3.33 -8.98
N TRP A 250 -7.33 -2.10 -9.36
CA TRP A 250 -8.06 -1.18 -8.50
C TRP A 250 -9.51 -1.59 -8.29
N GLY A 251 -10.13 -2.23 -9.28
CA GLY A 251 -11.43 -2.88 -9.14
C GLY A 251 -11.40 -3.98 -8.09
N ALA A 252 -10.40 -4.85 -8.13
CA ALA A 252 -10.21 -5.91 -7.13
C ALA A 252 -9.97 -5.34 -5.72
N VAL A 253 -9.15 -4.31 -5.57
CA VAL A 253 -8.91 -3.62 -4.28
C VAL A 253 -10.19 -2.95 -3.76
N THR A 254 -10.98 -2.33 -4.63
CA THR A 254 -12.29 -1.75 -4.28
C THR A 254 -13.25 -2.83 -3.75
N VAL A 255 -13.36 -3.96 -4.44
CA VAL A 255 -14.18 -5.10 -3.99
C VAL A 255 -13.68 -5.68 -2.68
N LEU A 256 -12.35 -5.80 -2.49
CA LEU A 256 -11.76 -6.23 -1.23
C LEU A 256 -12.20 -5.29 -0.09
N LEU A 257 -12.01 -3.98 -0.26
CA LEU A 257 -12.33 -2.99 0.77
C LEU A 257 -13.82 -3.00 1.12
N TRP A 258 -14.70 -3.07 0.10
CA TRP A 258 -16.14 -3.24 0.30
C TRP A 258 -16.48 -4.49 1.13
N ARG A 259 -15.87 -5.64 0.80
CA ARG A 259 -16.11 -6.90 1.53
C ARG A 259 -15.61 -6.84 2.96
N LEU A 260 -14.44 -6.24 3.21
CA LEU A 260 -13.90 -6.05 4.54
C LEU A 260 -14.84 -5.18 5.41
N LEU A 261 -15.30 -4.05 4.86
CA LEU A 261 -16.22 -3.13 5.55
C LEU A 261 -17.59 -3.80 5.80
N LYS A 262 -18.12 -4.54 4.81
CA LYS A 262 -19.37 -5.27 4.96
C LYS A 262 -19.31 -6.34 6.06
N LYS A 263 -18.15 -6.96 6.26
CA LYS A 263 -17.91 -7.98 7.31
C LYS A 263 -17.50 -7.38 8.65
N GLY A 264 -17.36 -6.05 8.76
CA GLY A 264 -16.90 -5.40 9.99
C GLY A 264 -15.43 -5.62 10.30
N ALA A 265 -14.62 -6.01 9.31
CA ALA A 265 -13.16 -6.13 9.42
C ALA A 265 -12.50 -4.73 9.40
N LEU A 266 -12.79 -3.93 10.45
CA LEU A 266 -12.46 -2.52 10.50
C LEU A 266 -10.95 -2.28 10.57
N THR A 267 -10.21 -3.17 11.22
CA THR A 267 -8.74 -3.08 11.32
C THR A 267 -8.11 -3.18 9.95
N GLU A 268 -8.47 -4.21 9.20
CA GLU A 268 -7.95 -4.48 7.86
C GLU A 268 -8.36 -3.37 6.88
N SER A 269 -9.58 -2.85 7.02
CA SER A 269 -10.07 -1.74 6.21
C SER A 269 -9.28 -0.46 6.47
N ALA A 270 -9.02 -0.11 7.73
CA ALA A 270 -8.21 1.06 8.09
C ALA A 270 -6.78 0.93 7.56
N CYS A 271 -6.15 -0.23 7.76
CA CYS A 271 -4.81 -0.50 7.25
C CYS A 271 -4.74 -0.40 5.73
N LEU A 272 -5.77 -0.90 5.01
CA LEU A 272 -5.82 -0.79 3.56
C LEU A 272 -5.98 0.67 3.12
N VAL A 273 -6.81 1.48 3.80
CA VAL A 273 -6.95 2.93 3.51
C VAL A 273 -5.63 3.66 3.70
N VAL A 274 -4.87 3.35 4.76
CA VAL A 274 -3.54 3.93 4.98
C VAL A 274 -2.57 3.57 3.84
N LEU A 275 -2.59 2.31 3.40
CA LEU A 275 -1.75 1.86 2.29
C LEU A 275 -2.16 2.48 0.95
N LEU A 276 -3.46 2.74 0.73
CA LEU A 276 -3.94 3.50 -0.44
C LEU A 276 -3.44 4.94 -0.41
N ALA A 277 -3.42 5.58 0.76
CA ALA A 277 -2.82 6.90 0.91
C ALA A 277 -1.30 6.87 0.64
N HIS A 278 -0.59 5.85 1.13
CA HIS A 278 0.83 5.65 0.86
C HIS A 278 1.12 5.46 -0.64
N ALA A 279 0.22 4.77 -1.36
CA ALA A 279 0.34 4.53 -2.80
C ALA A 279 0.28 5.81 -3.67
N VAL A 280 -0.28 6.91 -3.15
CA VAL A 280 -0.21 8.23 -3.82
C VAL A 280 1.22 8.76 -3.83
N MET A 281 2.04 8.34 -2.88
CA MET A 281 3.37 8.88 -2.65
C MET A 281 4.50 7.90 -2.96
N GLU A 282 4.21 6.57 -3.02
CA GLU A 282 5.22 5.51 -3.16
C GLU A 282 4.70 4.31 -3.96
N THR A 283 5.61 3.61 -4.63
CA THR A 283 5.26 2.47 -5.51
C THR A 283 5.14 1.12 -4.81
N HIS A 284 5.35 1.04 -3.51
CA HIS A 284 5.44 -0.22 -2.76
C HIS A 284 4.09 -0.90 -2.48
N PHE A 285 2.95 -0.34 -2.94
CA PHE A 285 1.61 -0.86 -2.62
C PHE A 285 1.41 -2.31 -3.03
N ALA A 286 1.91 -2.73 -4.18
CA ALA A 286 1.77 -4.10 -4.68
C ALA A 286 2.73 -5.11 -4.04
N TRP A 287 3.66 -4.68 -3.18
CA TRP A 287 4.63 -5.57 -2.56
C TRP A 287 4.00 -6.31 -1.37
N PRO A 288 3.83 -7.65 -1.44
CA PRO A 288 3.14 -8.39 -0.37
C PRO A 288 3.85 -8.37 0.98
N CYS A 289 5.17 -8.10 1.00
CA CYS A 289 5.94 -7.93 2.23
C CYS A 289 5.69 -6.59 2.92
N ILE A 290 5.26 -5.56 2.19
CA ILE A 290 4.89 -4.25 2.72
C ILE A 290 3.37 -4.19 2.95
N ASN A 291 2.58 -4.65 1.99
CA ASN A 291 1.13 -4.63 2.05
C ASN A 291 0.55 -6.01 2.38
N VAL A 292 0.59 -6.37 3.65
CA VAL A 292 0.03 -7.66 4.12
C VAL A 292 -1.48 -7.77 3.95
N VAL A 293 -2.20 -6.66 3.80
CA VAL A 293 -3.66 -6.68 3.59
C VAL A 293 -4.00 -7.30 2.23
N LEU A 294 -3.10 -7.23 1.26
CA LEU A 294 -3.26 -7.91 -0.03
C LEU A 294 -3.29 -9.45 0.09
N TRP A 295 -2.83 -10.04 1.21
CA TRP A 295 -3.01 -11.48 1.45
C TRP A 295 -4.48 -11.88 1.55
N LEU A 296 -5.37 -10.90 1.77
CA LEU A 296 -6.82 -11.10 1.79
C LEU A 296 -7.45 -10.96 0.40
N LEU A 297 -6.68 -10.52 -0.61
CA LEU A 297 -7.18 -10.29 -1.98
C LEU A 297 -7.84 -11.54 -2.62
N PRO A 298 -7.41 -12.79 -2.33
CA PRO A 298 -8.10 -13.98 -2.84
C PRO A 298 -9.60 -14.01 -2.54
N CYS A 299 -10.07 -13.29 -1.50
CA CYS A 299 -11.50 -13.21 -1.21
C CYS A 299 -12.31 -12.56 -2.34
N VAL A 300 -11.68 -11.78 -3.21
CA VAL A 300 -12.34 -11.20 -4.39
C VAL A 300 -12.83 -12.29 -5.34
N LEU A 301 -12.12 -13.43 -5.37
CA LEU A 301 -12.49 -14.62 -6.15
C LEU A 301 -13.57 -15.48 -5.48
N TYR A 302 -14.02 -15.15 -4.26
CA TYR A 302 -15.08 -15.87 -3.56
C TYR A 302 -16.43 -15.47 -4.12
N LEU A 303 -16.87 -16.19 -5.14
CA LEU A 303 -18.06 -15.86 -5.91
C LEU A 303 -19.32 -16.54 -5.37
N LEU A 304 -19.16 -17.54 -4.50
CA LEU A 304 -20.27 -18.32 -3.96
C LEU A 304 -20.77 -17.72 -2.64
N PRO A 305 -22.10 -17.74 -2.40
CA PRO A 305 -22.68 -17.39 -1.11
C PRO A 305 -22.13 -18.26 0.02
N GLY A 306 -21.81 -17.66 1.17
CA GLY A 306 -21.32 -18.41 2.34
C GLY A 306 -19.81 -18.60 2.42
N GLU A 307 -19.03 -18.29 1.40
CA GLU A 307 -17.56 -18.30 1.49
C GLU A 307 -17.09 -17.28 2.54
N ARG A 308 -16.25 -17.77 3.48
CA ARG A 308 -15.74 -16.94 4.57
C ARG A 308 -14.71 -15.96 4.04
N THR A 309 -14.95 -14.67 4.23
CA THR A 309 -13.91 -13.65 3.99
C THR A 309 -12.81 -13.84 5.03
N PRO A 310 -11.55 -14.05 4.63
CA PRO A 310 -10.45 -14.17 5.56
C PRO A 310 -10.26 -12.85 6.32
N SER A 311 -9.81 -12.95 7.56
CA SER A 311 -9.51 -11.82 8.44
C SER A 311 -8.33 -12.18 9.33
N PHE A 312 -7.59 -11.17 9.78
CA PHE A 312 -6.55 -11.33 10.79
C PHE A 312 -7.11 -11.44 12.21
N ALA A 313 -8.40 -11.18 12.41
CA ALA A 313 -9.06 -11.31 13.70
C ALA A 313 -8.96 -12.76 14.23
N PRO A 314 -8.86 -12.97 15.56
CA PRO A 314 -8.95 -14.29 16.13
C PRO A 314 -10.31 -14.89 15.79
N LYS A 315 -10.34 -16.17 15.45
CA LYS A 315 -11.62 -16.90 15.39
C LYS A 315 -12.21 -16.85 16.80
N GLU A 316 -13.34 -16.18 16.96
CA GLU A 316 -14.13 -16.35 18.17
C GLU A 316 -14.47 -17.83 18.27
N LYS A 317 -14.17 -18.43 19.43
CA LYS A 317 -14.68 -19.77 19.74
C LYS A 317 -16.20 -19.64 19.64
N GLN A 318 -16.78 -20.22 18.60
CA GLN A 318 -18.22 -20.48 18.58
C GLN A 318 -18.46 -21.41 19.76
N ILE A 319 -18.91 -20.81 20.86
CA ILE A 319 -19.48 -21.55 22.03
C ILE A 319 -20.84 -22.03 21.62
#